data_390b7e2ae6519248363d9306ee9c1c24
#
_entry.id   390b7e2ae6519248363d9306ee9c1c24
#
_cell.length_a   1.000
_cell.length_b   1.000
_cell.length_c   1.000
_cell.angle_alpha   90.00
_cell.angle_beta   90.00
_cell.angle_gamma   90.00
#
_symmetry.space_group_name_H-M   'P 1'
#
loop_
_entity.id
_entity.type
_entity.pdbx_description
1 polymer ?
#
loop_
_entity_poly.entity_id
_entity_poly.type
_entity_poly.pdbx_seq_one_letter_code
_entity_poly.pdbx_strand_id
1 'polypeptide(L)'
;MSGHSKWSTIKRKKGANDAQRAKIFTKIAREIIVAVKAGGPDPDNNSSLKDAIAKARSNNMPNDNINRTIKKAAGDTDGDNYESITYEGYGPAGVAVIVNALTDNRNRTAADVRHAFDKNGGNMGQTGCVSFMFDQKGIIIIENEDMEDRKSTRLN
;
A
#
# COMPACT_ATOMS: atom_id res chain seq x y z
N MET A 1 -38.12 -24.96 2.11
CA MET A 1 -37.46 -24.04 3.09
C MET A 1 -36.02 -23.71 2.67
N SER A 2 -35.83 -22.97 1.58
CA SER A 2 -34.46 -22.73 1.03
C SER A 2 -34.04 -21.23 0.97
N GLY A 3 -34.85 -20.33 1.54
CA GLY A 3 -34.61 -18.88 1.44
C GLY A 3 -33.54 -18.33 2.39
N HIS A 4 -33.31 -18.96 3.54
CA HIS A 4 -32.36 -18.47 4.54
C HIS A 4 -30.88 -18.70 4.20
N SER A 5 -30.57 -19.69 3.38
CA SER A 5 -29.19 -20.06 3.00
C SER A 5 -28.55 -19.05 2.04
N LYS A 6 -29.32 -18.57 1.05
CA LYS A 6 -28.80 -17.62 0.04
C LYS A 6 -28.53 -16.23 0.64
N TRP A 7 -29.42 -15.74 1.50
CA TRP A 7 -29.25 -14.45 2.18
C TRP A 7 -28.08 -14.46 3.17
N SER A 8 -27.91 -15.53 3.94
CA SER A 8 -26.79 -15.68 4.88
C SER A 8 -25.42 -15.75 4.15
N THR A 9 -25.40 -16.36 2.96
CA THR A 9 -24.19 -16.44 2.12
C THR A 9 -23.84 -15.07 1.54
N ILE A 10 -24.84 -14.32 1.05
CA ILE A 10 -24.65 -12.95 0.54
C ILE A 10 -24.17 -12.02 1.66
N LYS A 11 -24.79 -12.09 2.86
CA LYS A 11 -24.39 -11.30 4.02
C LYS A 11 -22.95 -11.57 4.46
N ARG A 12 -22.52 -12.85 4.46
CA ARG A 12 -21.14 -13.23 4.79
C ARG A 12 -20.13 -12.73 3.75
N LYS A 13 -20.43 -12.88 2.45
CA LYS A 13 -19.57 -12.36 1.37
C LYS A 13 -19.46 -10.83 1.42
N LYS A 14 -20.58 -10.15 1.64
CA LYS A 14 -20.58 -8.68 1.79
C LYS A 14 -19.74 -8.24 3.00
N GLY A 15 -19.93 -8.86 4.16
CA GLY A 15 -19.16 -8.56 5.37
C GLY A 15 -17.66 -8.82 5.21
N ALA A 16 -17.25 -9.89 4.53
CA ALA A 16 -15.84 -10.16 4.25
C ALA A 16 -15.23 -9.10 3.31
N ASN A 17 -15.95 -8.70 2.26
CA ASN A 17 -15.50 -7.64 1.34
C ASN A 17 -15.42 -6.28 2.05
N ASP A 18 -16.39 -5.96 2.92
CA ASP A 18 -16.39 -4.71 3.68
C ASP A 18 -15.21 -4.67 4.68
N ALA A 19 -14.91 -5.77 5.35
CA ALA A 19 -13.76 -5.89 6.25
C ALA A 19 -12.41 -5.76 5.49
N GLN A 20 -12.31 -6.35 4.31
CA GLN A 20 -11.12 -6.22 3.47
C GLN A 20 -10.93 -4.79 2.96
N ARG A 21 -12.02 -4.14 2.52
CA ARG A 21 -12.02 -2.72 2.12
C ARG A 21 -11.60 -1.81 3.28
N ALA A 22 -12.12 -2.04 4.49
CA ALA A 22 -11.75 -1.28 5.68
C ALA A 22 -10.25 -1.40 6.00
N LYS A 23 -9.65 -2.58 5.86
CA LYS A 23 -8.20 -2.77 6.02
C LYS A 23 -7.38 -1.97 4.99
N ILE A 24 -7.82 -1.97 3.73
CA ILE A 24 -7.17 -1.20 2.66
C ILE A 24 -7.27 0.30 2.97
N PHE A 25 -8.46 0.79 3.32
CA PHE A 25 -8.66 2.21 3.65
C PHE A 25 -7.82 2.65 4.85
N THR A 26 -7.69 1.79 5.88
CA THR A 26 -6.84 2.09 7.04
C THR A 26 -5.37 2.23 6.64
N LYS A 27 -4.87 1.36 5.76
CA LYS A 27 -3.49 1.47 5.26
C LYS A 27 -3.27 2.76 4.48
N ILE A 28 -4.16 3.07 3.54
CA ILE A 28 -4.07 4.29 2.73
C ILE A 28 -4.19 5.55 3.61
N ALA A 29 -5.08 5.56 4.60
CA ALA A 29 -5.20 6.67 5.54
C ALA A 29 -3.89 6.94 6.30
N ARG A 30 -3.18 5.89 6.71
CA ARG A 30 -1.85 6.03 7.34
C ARG A 30 -0.81 6.59 6.39
N GLU A 31 -0.79 6.14 5.12
CA GLU A 31 0.10 6.69 4.09
C GLU A 31 -0.16 8.20 3.88
N ILE A 32 -1.43 8.62 3.84
CA ILE A 32 -1.82 10.04 3.76
C ILE A 32 -1.30 10.81 4.99
N ILE A 33 -1.47 10.28 6.21
CA ILE A 33 -1.01 10.93 7.43
C ILE A 33 0.50 11.16 7.40
N VAL A 34 1.27 10.15 7.01
CA VAL A 34 2.73 10.25 6.91
C VAL A 34 3.15 11.27 5.84
N ALA A 35 2.51 11.22 4.68
CA ALA A 35 2.79 12.17 3.62
C ALA A 35 2.52 13.62 4.05
N VAL A 36 1.39 13.87 4.73
CA VAL A 36 1.05 15.19 5.27
C VAL A 36 2.06 15.66 6.33
N LYS A 37 2.46 14.78 7.24
CA LYS A 37 3.45 15.12 8.27
C LYS A 37 4.84 15.41 7.69
N ALA A 38 5.22 14.74 6.61
CA ALA A 38 6.52 14.90 5.96
C ALA A 38 6.61 16.14 5.06
N GLY A 39 5.55 16.47 4.32
CA GLY A 39 5.60 17.48 3.26
C GLY A 39 4.44 18.48 3.27
N GLY A 40 3.60 18.46 4.32
CA GLY A 40 2.45 19.36 4.46
C GLY A 40 1.19 18.87 3.76
N PRO A 41 0.04 19.56 4.00
CA PRO A 41 -1.28 19.11 3.56
C PRO A 41 -1.63 19.48 2.11
N ASP A 42 -0.77 20.19 1.41
CA ASP A 42 -1.00 20.64 0.04
C ASP A 42 -0.46 19.61 -0.97
N PRO A 43 -1.32 18.92 -1.74
CA PRO A 43 -0.89 17.92 -2.70
C PRO A 43 -0.13 18.49 -3.90
N ASP A 44 -0.24 19.81 -4.19
CA ASP A 44 0.50 20.43 -5.28
C ASP A 44 1.98 20.63 -4.92
N ASN A 45 2.27 20.78 -3.63
CA ASN A 45 3.61 20.93 -3.09
C ASN A 45 4.15 19.64 -2.43
N ASN A 46 3.35 18.56 -2.41
CA ASN A 46 3.70 17.28 -1.76
C ASN A 46 3.40 16.10 -2.69
N SER A 47 4.41 15.65 -3.42
CA SER A 47 4.29 14.53 -4.38
C SER A 47 3.85 13.23 -3.70
N SER A 48 4.37 12.93 -2.51
CA SER A 48 3.99 11.75 -1.73
C SER A 48 2.51 11.77 -1.34
N LEU A 49 1.97 12.95 -0.99
CA LEU A 49 0.55 13.11 -0.70
C LEU A 49 -0.30 12.95 -1.97
N LYS A 50 0.17 13.50 -3.09
CA LYS A 50 -0.49 13.35 -4.39
C LYS A 50 -0.62 11.89 -4.79
N ASP A 51 0.44 11.10 -4.63
CA ASP A 51 0.45 9.66 -4.92
C ASP A 51 -0.47 8.89 -3.96
N ALA A 52 -0.45 9.21 -2.66
CA ALA A 52 -1.34 8.60 -1.68
C ALA A 52 -2.82 8.90 -1.98
N ILE A 53 -3.16 10.12 -2.43
CA ILE A 53 -4.50 10.49 -2.87
C ILE A 53 -4.91 9.73 -4.13
N ALA A 54 -4.02 9.60 -5.11
CA ALA A 54 -4.27 8.83 -6.34
C ALA A 54 -4.56 7.36 -6.00
N LYS A 55 -3.77 6.77 -5.10
CA LYS A 55 -3.96 5.41 -4.57
C LYS A 55 -5.29 5.27 -3.81
N ALA A 56 -5.69 6.27 -3.04
CA ALA A 56 -6.98 6.29 -2.34
C ALA A 56 -8.15 6.26 -3.33
N ARG A 57 -8.09 7.07 -4.37
CA ARG A 57 -9.11 7.13 -5.43
C ARG A 57 -9.20 5.83 -6.23
N SER A 58 -8.07 5.23 -6.60
CA SER A 58 -8.03 3.94 -7.31
C SER A 58 -8.63 2.79 -6.50
N ASN A 59 -8.60 2.89 -5.17
CA ASN A 59 -9.26 1.94 -4.25
C ASN A 59 -10.69 2.35 -3.87
N ASN A 60 -11.29 3.31 -4.56
CA ASN A 60 -12.64 3.82 -4.31
C ASN A 60 -12.85 4.36 -2.89
N MET A 61 -11.83 4.99 -2.29
CA MET A 61 -11.97 5.69 -1.03
C MET A 61 -12.76 6.99 -1.25
N PRO A 62 -13.82 7.27 -0.48
CA PRO A 62 -14.60 8.51 -0.63
C PRO A 62 -13.73 9.76 -0.42
N ASN A 63 -13.93 10.79 -1.25
CA ASN A 63 -13.17 12.04 -1.14
C ASN A 63 -13.32 12.70 0.25
N ASP A 64 -14.48 12.57 0.90
CA ASP A 64 -14.69 13.09 2.26
C ASP A 64 -13.77 12.42 3.29
N ASN A 65 -13.50 11.11 3.13
CA ASN A 65 -12.58 10.40 4.00
C ASN A 65 -11.13 10.85 3.75
N ILE A 66 -10.74 11.05 2.49
CA ILE A 66 -9.43 11.57 2.13
C ILE A 66 -9.22 12.95 2.74
N ASN A 67 -10.15 13.88 2.50
CA ASN A 67 -10.07 15.26 3.00
C ASN A 67 -10.08 15.33 4.54
N ARG A 68 -10.89 14.49 5.18
CA ARG A 68 -10.93 14.39 6.65
C ARG A 68 -9.60 13.91 7.20
N THR A 69 -8.99 12.91 6.56
CA THR A 69 -7.68 12.38 6.96
C THR A 69 -6.59 13.44 6.82
N ILE A 70 -6.57 14.18 5.71
CA ILE A 70 -5.60 15.27 5.48
C ILE A 70 -5.78 16.36 6.54
N LYS A 71 -7.01 16.82 6.78
CA LYS A 71 -7.30 17.85 7.80
C LYS A 71 -6.89 17.41 9.21
N LYS A 72 -7.19 16.16 9.56
CA LYS A 72 -6.79 15.60 10.86
C LYS A 72 -5.27 15.58 10.98
N ALA A 73 -4.56 15.08 9.97
CA ALA A 73 -3.10 15.00 9.99
C ALA A 73 -2.42 16.38 10.05
N ALA A 74 -3.01 17.40 9.42
CA ALA A 74 -2.50 18.77 9.44
C ALA A 74 -2.73 19.49 10.76
N GLY A 75 -3.81 19.12 11.51
CA GLY A 75 -4.15 19.74 12.80
C GLY A 75 -3.60 18.98 14.02
N ASP A 76 -3.08 17.79 13.84
CA ASP A 76 -2.67 16.89 14.93
C ASP A 76 -1.15 16.97 15.11
N THR A 77 -0.72 17.88 16.00
CA THR A 77 0.71 18.02 16.38
C THR A 77 1.18 16.91 17.31
N ASP A 78 0.25 16.20 17.99
CA ASP A 78 0.52 15.12 18.96
C ASP A 78 0.04 13.73 18.53
N GLY A 79 -0.53 13.59 17.33
CA GLY A 79 -1.07 12.33 16.84
C GLY A 79 0.00 11.28 16.50
N ASP A 80 -0.42 10.03 16.42
CA ASP A 80 0.37 8.82 16.14
C ASP A 80 1.55 9.07 15.20
N ASN A 81 2.77 8.98 15.73
CA ASN A 81 4.00 9.14 14.96
C ASN A 81 4.24 7.86 14.14
N TYR A 82 3.61 7.78 12.96
CA TYR A 82 3.92 6.71 12.02
C TYR A 82 5.28 6.94 11.37
N GLU A 83 6.10 5.90 11.38
CA GLU A 83 7.38 5.86 10.66
C GLU A 83 7.35 4.75 9.59
N SER A 84 8.06 4.99 8.49
CA SER A 84 8.26 3.98 7.45
C SER A 84 9.54 3.22 7.76
N ILE A 85 9.46 1.89 7.84
CA ILE A 85 10.59 1.02 8.14
C ILE A 85 10.66 -0.07 7.08
N THR A 86 11.86 -0.33 6.59
CA THR A 86 12.12 -1.44 5.67
C THR A 86 12.79 -2.59 6.43
N TYR A 87 12.22 -3.77 6.32
CA TYR A 87 12.80 -5.03 6.79
C TYR A 87 13.23 -5.87 5.60
N GLU A 88 14.33 -6.57 5.77
CA GLU A 88 14.92 -7.40 4.73
C GLU A 88 15.14 -8.82 5.26
N GLY A 89 15.09 -9.80 4.38
CA GLY A 89 15.32 -11.18 4.76
C GLY A 89 15.15 -12.15 3.60
N TYR A 90 15.29 -13.41 3.95
CA TYR A 90 15.11 -14.52 3.02
C TYR A 90 13.86 -15.31 3.40
N GLY A 91 13.00 -15.55 2.43
CA GLY A 91 11.90 -16.49 2.51
C GLY A 91 12.35 -17.94 2.28
N PRO A 92 11.41 -18.89 2.23
CA PRO A 92 11.69 -20.28 1.91
C PRO A 92 12.49 -20.40 0.61
N ALA A 93 13.38 -21.39 0.53
CA ALA A 93 14.27 -21.63 -0.60
C ALA A 93 15.21 -20.45 -0.96
N GLY A 94 15.48 -19.54 -0.02
CA GLY A 94 16.42 -18.44 -0.22
C GLY A 94 15.89 -17.28 -1.08
N VAL A 95 14.58 -17.15 -1.21
CA VAL A 95 13.96 -16.03 -1.93
C VAL A 95 14.17 -14.73 -1.17
N ALA A 96 14.78 -13.73 -1.82
CA ALA A 96 14.96 -12.41 -1.24
C ALA A 96 13.61 -11.69 -1.05
N VAL A 97 13.40 -11.11 0.13
CA VAL A 97 12.15 -10.42 0.49
C VAL A 97 12.46 -9.08 1.12
N ILE A 98 11.84 -8.01 0.58
CA ILE A 98 11.79 -6.69 1.20
C ILE A 98 10.38 -6.43 1.72
N VAL A 99 10.26 -5.99 2.97
CA VAL A 99 8.99 -5.63 3.62
C VAL A 99 9.03 -4.16 4.00
N ASN A 100 8.24 -3.35 3.33
CA ASN A 100 8.02 -1.96 3.71
C ASN A 100 6.83 -1.89 4.68
N ALA A 101 7.08 -1.43 5.88
CA ALA A 101 6.08 -1.31 6.93
C ALA A 101 5.91 0.14 7.36
N LEU A 102 4.65 0.53 7.59
CA LEU A 102 4.28 1.80 8.18
C LEU A 102 3.73 1.54 9.58
N THR A 103 4.38 2.06 10.60
CA THR A 103 4.07 1.71 11.98
C THR A 103 4.19 2.89 12.93
N ASP A 104 3.38 2.86 13.98
CA ASP A 104 3.44 3.70 15.19
C ASP A 104 4.30 3.07 16.29
N ASN A 105 4.72 1.80 16.12
CA ASN A 105 5.52 1.07 17.11
C ASN A 105 6.54 0.14 16.43
N ARG A 106 7.76 0.61 16.33
CA ARG A 106 8.89 -0.08 15.71
C ARG A 106 9.15 -1.46 16.33
N ASN A 107 9.13 -1.55 17.64
CA ASN A 107 9.49 -2.79 18.35
C ASN A 107 8.44 -3.88 18.11
N ARG A 108 7.14 -3.53 18.20
CA ARG A 108 6.05 -4.45 17.90
C ARG A 108 6.14 -4.96 16.46
N THR A 109 6.30 -4.05 15.51
CA THR A 109 6.35 -4.43 14.09
C THR A 109 7.58 -5.26 13.75
N ALA A 110 8.74 -4.98 14.34
CA ALA A 110 9.94 -5.80 14.16
C ALA A 110 9.72 -7.23 14.67
N ALA A 111 9.07 -7.39 15.83
CA ALA A 111 8.74 -8.70 16.38
C ALA A 111 7.74 -9.46 15.48
N ASP A 112 6.69 -8.79 15.01
CA ASP A 112 5.67 -9.37 14.14
C ASP A 112 6.26 -9.82 12.79
N VAL A 113 7.10 -8.99 12.18
CA VAL A 113 7.78 -9.31 10.91
C VAL A 113 8.73 -10.48 11.09
N ARG A 114 9.55 -10.49 12.16
CA ARG A 114 10.44 -11.61 12.47
C ARG A 114 9.66 -12.89 12.64
N HIS A 115 8.59 -12.86 13.45
CA HIS A 115 7.72 -14.01 13.66
C HIS A 115 7.11 -14.50 12.33
N ALA A 116 6.72 -13.60 11.44
CA ALA A 116 6.19 -13.98 10.13
C ALA A 116 7.23 -14.69 9.26
N PHE A 117 8.49 -14.24 9.25
CA PHE A 117 9.58 -14.93 8.57
C PHE A 117 9.81 -16.33 9.15
N ASP A 118 10.00 -16.42 10.47
CA ASP A 118 10.31 -17.67 11.18
C ASP A 118 9.19 -18.70 10.98
N LYS A 119 7.93 -18.28 11.15
CA LYS A 119 6.76 -19.16 10.99
C LYS A 119 6.63 -19.76 9.60
N ASN A 120 7.08 -19.04 8.57
CA ASN A 120 6.98 -19.48 7.19
C ASN A 120 8.31 -20.06 6.62
N GLY A 121 9.24 -20.43 7.48
CA GLY A 121 10.50 -21.06 7.09
C GLY A 121 11.50 -20.12 6.42
N GLY A 122 11.37 -18.82 6.69
CA GLY A 122 12.31 -17.79 6.27
C GLY A 122 13.18 -17.31 7.44
N ASN A 123 13.98 -16.27 7.19
CA ASN A 123 14.82 -15.63 8.19
C ASN A 123 14.89 -14.12 7.92
N MET A 124 14.58 -13.31 8.94
CA MET A 124 14.76 -11.87 8.86
C MET A 124 16.23 -11.53 9.08
N GLY A 125 16.85 -10.88 8.10
CA GLY A 125 18.25 -10.47 8.15
C GLY A 125 18.43 -9.03 8.65
N GLN A 126 19.66 -8.53 8.47
CA GLN A 126 19.99 -7.14 8.74
C GLN A 126 19.64 -6.26 7.53
N THR A 127 19.47 -4.96 7.77
CA THR A 127 19.28 -3.98 6.69
C THR A 127 20.45 -4.04 5.71
N GLY A 128 20.15 -4.10 4.41
CA GLY A 128 21.15 -4.22 3.34
C GLY A 128 21.44 -5.65 2.91
N CYS A 129 20.85 -6.68 3.57
CA CYS A 129 21.17 -8.08 3.25
C CYS A 129 20.61 -8.56 1.91
N VAL A 130 19.53 -7.93 1.40
CA VAL A 130 18.92 -8.28 0.11
C VAL A 130 18.65 -7.08 -0.80
N SER A 131 18.67 -5.85 -0.28
CA SER A 131 18.30 -4.64 -1.03
C SER A 131 19.15 -4.42 -2.28
N PHE A 132 20.42 -4.87 -2.28
CA PHE A 132 21.30 -4.81 -3.46
C PHE A 132 20.82 -5.66 -4.65
N MET A 133 19.89 -6.59 -4.44
CA MET A 133 19.30 -7.42 -5.48
C MET A 133 18.06 -6.77 -6.13
N PHE A 134 17.63 -5.61 -5.66
CA PHE A 134 16.41 -4.95 -6.10
C PHE A 134 16.73 -3.58 -6.72
N ASP A 135 16.19 -3.34 -7.90
CA ASP A 135 16.16 -2.03 -8.54
C ASP A 135 14.76 -1.44 -8.45
N GLN A 136 14.64 -0.22 -7.93
CA GLN A 136 13.37 0.50 -7.97
C GLN A 136 13.19 1.14 -9.34
N LYS A 137 12.18 0.70 -10.09
CA LYS A 137 11.87 1.19 -11.43
C LYS A 137 10.43 1.65 -11.53
N GLY A 138 10.20 2.73 -12.27
CA GLY A 138 8.86 3.13 -12.69
C GLY A 138 8.43 2.32 -13.91
N ILE A 139 7.15 1.92 -13.96
CA ILE A 139 6.54 1.29 -15.12
C ILE A 139 5.52 2.26 -15.68
N ILE A 140 5.70 2.62 -16.96
CA ILE A 140 4.73 3.42 -17.73
C ILE A 140 4.07 2.47 -18.71
N ILE A 141 2.77 2.25 -18.53
CA ILE A 141 1.97 1.44 -19.46
C ILE A 141 1.23 2.43 -20.38
N ILE A 142 1.51 2.33 -21.67
CA ILE A 142 0.81 3.08 -22.70
C ILE A 142 -0.05 2.07 -23.45
N GLU A 143 -1.36 2.14 -23.24
CA GLU A 143 -2.33 1.39 -24.03
C GLU A 143 -2.46 2.10 -25.39
N ASN A 144 -2.02 1.44 -26.44
CA ASN A 144 -2.13 1.98 -27.81
C ASN A 144 -3.19 1.16 -28.56
N GLU A 145 -4.40 1.68 -28.62
CA GLU A 145 -5.50 1.07 -29.36
C GLU A 145 -5.28 1.09 -30.88
N ASP A 146 -4.29 1.87 -31.39
CA ASP A 146 -4.09 2.15 -32.82
C ASP A 146 -2.83 1.49 -33.40
N MET A 147 -2.34 0.38 -32.87
CA MET A 147 -1.12 -0.28 -33.43
C MET A 147 -1.35 -1.02 -34.74
N GLU A 148 -2.55 -1.11 -35.27
CA GLU A 148 -2.78 -1.74 -36.60
C GLU A 148 -2.34 -0.89 -37.78
N ASP A 149 -2.21 0.44 -37.65
CA ASP A 149 -1.99 1.35 -38.80
C ASP A 149 -0.54 1.77 -39.06
N ARG A 150 0.45 1.30 -38.26
CA ARG A 150 1.86 1.68 -38.46
C ARG A 150 2.73 0.69 -39.22
N LYS A 151 2.15 -0.30 -39.89
CA LYS A 151 2.94 -1.22 -40.74
C LYS A 151 3.24 -0.74 -42.14
N SER A 152 2.87 0.47 -42.52
CA SER A 152 3.03 0.91 -43.93
C SER A 152 3.93 2.13 -44.18
N THR A 153 4.81 2.49 -43.26
CA THR A 153 5.80 3.55 -43.58
C THR A 153 7.22 3.02 -43.38
N ARG A 154 7.62 2.05 -44.20
CA ARG A 154 9.04 1.90 -44.55
C ARG A 154 9.30 2.89 -45.68
N LEU A 155 10.01 3.95 -45.36
CA LEU A 155 10.66 4.81 -46.33
C LEU A 155 11.85 4.04 -46.91
N ASN A 156 11.84 3.97 -48.25
CA ASN A 156 12.99 3.64 -49.07
C ASN A 156 14.14 4.65 -48.87
#